data_f3a263345f8afff11166df81f29c55ca
#
_entry.id   f3a263345f8afff11166df81f29c55ca
#
_cell.length_a   1.000
_cell.length_b   1.000
_cell.length_c   1.000
_cell.angle_alpha   90.00
_cell.angle_beta   90.00
_cell.angle_gamma   90.00
#
_symmetry.space_group_name_H-M   'P 1'
#
loop_
_entity.id
_entity.type
_entity.pdbx_description
1 polymer ?
#
loop_
_entity_poly.entity_id
_entity_poly.type
_entity_poly.pdbx_seq_one_letter_code
_entity_poly.pdbx_strand_id
1 'polypeptide(L)'
;MGLLRTIAHRLRCGARTDSEIYLDRLRRLGMKIGENTVVFDPGTVSLDETRPWMIEIGDNVQITKGVTVLTHGYDWSVLKGVYGEILGSAGAVRIGNNVFLGMNAIVLKGVHIGDNVIIGAGSVVTHDIPANCVAAGNPCRVIMPLEEYLRKRRKAQREEAQELVQLYRRRFGREPDEQALHEFFWLFSSDPDSLPPVWDAQMRLVGNYEFSKGKMKAHTPEFDSLEAFLKSIPY
;
A
#
# COMPACT_ATOMS: atom_id res chain seq x y z
N MET A 1 -4.29 15.63 -25.28
CA MET A 1 -4.60 16.29 -23.98
C MET A 1 -3.85 15.74 -22.78
N GLY A 2 -3.34 14.49 -22.79
CA GLY A 2 -2.65 13.87 -21.65
C GLY A 2 -1.29 14.49 -21.27
N LEU A 3 -0.40 14.68 -22.24
CA LEU A 3 0.99 15.08 -21.98
C LEU A 3 1.12 16.47 -21.35
N LEU A 4 0.38 17.46 -21.85
CA LEU A 4 0.38 18.83 -21.31
C LEU A 4 -0.18 18.87 -19.87
N ARG A 5 -1.18 18.04 -19.58
CA ARG A 5 -1.76 17.94 -18.24
C ARG A 5 -0.77 17.29 -17.25
N THR A 6 -0.03 16.30 -17.70
CA THR A 6 1.05 15.64 -16.94
C THR A 6 2.20 16.60 -16.67
N ILE A 7 2.63 17.39 -17.68
CA ILE A 7 3.67 18.41 -17.51
C ILE A 7 3.22 19.52 -16.56
N ALA A 8 2.00 20.02 -16.71
CA ALA A 8 1.44 21.04 -15.82
C ALA A 8 1.29 20.52 -14.37
N HIS A 9 0.93 19.25 -14.19
CA HIS A 9 0.89 18.61 -12.88
C HIS A 9 2.29 18.48 -12.27
N ARG A 10 3.29 18.05 -13.05
CA ARG A 10 4.71 18.00 -12.62
C ARG A 10 5.25 19.37 -12.23
N LEU A 11 4.94 20.42 -12.98
CA LEU A 11 5.33 21.79 -12.65
C LEU A 11 4.67 22.33 -11.37
N ARG A 12 3.44 21.91 -11.10
CA ARG A 12 2.69 22.35 -9.90
C ARG A 12 3.10 21.59 -8.63
N CYS A 13 3.35 20.28 -8.72
CA CYS A 13 3.62 19.40 -7.58
C CYS A 13 5.11 19.06 -7.42
N GLY A 14 5.94 19.39 -8.41
CA GLY A 14 7.38 19.14 -8.40
C GLY A 14 7.70 17.64 -8.23
N ALA A 15 8.68 17.33 -7.37
CA ALA A 15 9.16 15.98 -7.13
C ALA A 15 8.10 15.01 -6.54
N ARG A 16 6.94 15.51 -6.14
CA ARG A 16 5.84 14.69 -5.59
C ARG A 16 4.96 14.05 -6.66
N THR A 17 5.17 14.34 -7.95
CA THR A 17 4.38 13.74 -9.04
C THR A 17 4.78 12.32 -9.38
N ASP A 18 6.01 11.95 -9.07
CA ASP A 18 6.61 10.65 -9.34
C ASP A 18 7.16 10.07 -8.05
N SER A 19 6.83 8.81 -7.75
CA SER A 19 7.22 8.13 -6.53
C SER A 19 8.75 8.14 -6.34
N GLU A 20 9.51 7.77 -7.37
CA GLU A 20 10.97 7.69 -7.28
C GLU A 20 11.61 9.06 -7.05
N ILE A 21 11.16 10.09 -7.78
CA ILE A 21 11.66 11.45 -7.61
C ILE A 21 11.38 11.97 -6.19
N TYR A 22 10.20 11.63 -5.66
CA TYR A 22 9.83 12.00 -4.30
C TYR A 22 10.69 11.29 -3.25
N LEU A 23 10.85 9.99 -3.37
CA LEU A 23 11.66 9.19 -2.44
C LEU A 23 13.14 9.58 -2.49
N ASP A 24 13.70 9.81 -3.67
CA ASP A 24 15.08 10.28 -3.82
C ASP A 24 15.32 11.65 -3.19
N ARG A 25 14.33 12.53 -3.27
CA ARG A 25 14.39 13.80 -2.55
C ARG A 25 14.43 13.60 -1.04
N LEU A 26 13.59 12.71 -0.51
CA LEU A 26 13.56 12.41 0.94
C LEU A 26 14.86 11.77 1.42
N ARG A 27 15.44 10.84 0.63
CA ARG A 27 16.76 10.24 0.92
C ARG A 27 17.86 11.30 0.99
N ARG A 28 17.86 12.26 0.05
CA ARG A 28 18.81 13.39 0.06
C ARG A 28 18.63 14.33 1.25
N LEU A 29 17.44 14.43 1.81
CA LEU A 29 17.17 15.17 3.05
C LEU A 29 17.63 14.42 4.31
N GLY A 30 18.02 13.13 4.20
CA GLY A 30 18.53 12.32 5.29
C GLY A 30 17.56 11.26 5.82
N MET A 31 16.42 11.05 5.16
CA MET A 31 15.52 9.94 5.49
C MET A 31 16.12 8.64 4.98
N LYS A 32 16.08 7.58 5.80
CA LYS A 32 16.47 6.25 5.34
C LYS A 32 15.25 5.58 4.70
N ILE A 33 15.36 5.22 3.44
CA ILE A 33 14.28 4.54 2.69
C ILE A 33 14.90 3.43 1.87
N GLY A 34 14.43 2.22 2.09
CA GLY A 34 14.86 1.00 1.41
C GLY A 34 14.41 0.92 -0.04
N GLU A 35 14.74 -0.22 -0.64
CA GLU A 35 14.47 -0.50 -2.06
C GLU A 35 13.01 -0.93 -2.29
N ASN A 36 12.52 -0.78 -3.53
CA ASN A 36 11.17 -1.16 -3.96
C ASN A 36 10.04 -0.53 -3.11
N THR A 37 10.33 0.53 -2.36
CA THR A 37 9.31 1.32 -1.67
C THR A 37 8.59 2.20 -2.67
N VAL A 38 7.26 2.21 -2.61
CA VAL A 38 6.39 2.94 -3.56
C VAL A 38 5.43 3.86 -2.82
N VAL A 39 5.34 5.10 -3.29
CA VAL A 39 4.32 6.07 -2.88
C VAL A 39 3.32 6.24 -4.01
N PHE A 40 2.09 5.76 -3.85
CA PHE A 40 1.08 5.74 -4.92
C PHE A 40 0.52 7.12 -5.28
N ASP A 41 0.49 8.05 -4.34
CA ASP A 41 0.06 9.44 -4.57
C ASP A 41 0.93 10.43 -3.77
N PRO A 42 2.16 10.70 -4.24
CA PRO A 42 3.13 11.53 -3.52
C PRO A 42 2.61 12.93 -3.18
N GLY A 43 1.66 13.45 -3.99
CA GLY A 43 1.06 14.78 -3.79
C GLY A 43 0.21 14.90 -2.53
N THR A 44 -0.24 13.79 -1.97
CA THR A 44 -1.12 13.74 -0.79
C THR A 44 -0.45 13.18 0.46
N VAL A 45 0.71 12.52 0.32
CA VAL A 45 1.45 11.92 1.42
C VAL A 45 2.26 12.99 2.16
N SER A 46 2.31 12.89 3.49
CA SER A 46 3.09 13.78 4.35
C SER A 46 4.05 12.97 5.23
N LEU A 47 5.29 12.81 4.79
CA LEU A 47 6.37 12.33 5.63
C LEU A 47 7.10 13.53 6.23
N ASP A 48 7.38 13.52 7.53
CA ASP A 48 7.93 14.69 8.22
C ASP A 48 9.31 15.07 7.67
N GLU A 49 9.32 16.08 6.79
CA GLU A 49 10.52 16.60 6.16
C GLU A 49 11.32 17.57 7.06
N THR A 50 10.79 17.93 8.22
CA THR A 50 11.49 18.82 9.16
C THR A 50 12.56 18.08 9.96
N ARG A 51 12.40 16.75 10.12
CA ARG A 51 13.32 15.87 10.83
C ARG A 51 13.52 14.55 10.08
N PRO A 52 13.98 14.58 8.82
CA PRO A 52 14.04 13.40 7.97
C PRO A 52 14.94 12.29 8.53
N TRP A 53 15.99 12.63 9.28
CA TRP A 53 16.87 11.66 9.95
C TRP A 53 16.21 10.86 11.07
N MET A 54 14.97 11.19 11.44
CA MET A 54 14.17 10.45 12.43
C MET A 54 13.20 9.45 11.81
N ILE A 55 13.20 9.30 10.48
CA ILE A 55 12.35 8.34 9.77
C ILE A 55 13.22 7.30 9.08
N GLU A 56 12.93 6.03 9.37
CA GLU A 56 13.51 4.87 8.72
C GLU A 56 12.38 4.03 8.12
N ILE A 57 12.46 3.74 6.83
CA ILE A 57 11.50 2.92 6.07
C ILE A 57 12.29 1.81 5.41
N GLY A 58 11.85 0.57 5.57
CA GLY A 58 12.49 -0.61 5.01
C GLY A 58 12.20 -0.81 3.51
N ASP A 59 12.47 -2.03 3.05
CA ASP A 59 12.26 -2.46 1.67
C ASP A 59 10.81 -2.88 1.40
N ASN A 60 10.37 -2.76 0.15
CA ASN A 60 9.04 -3.22 -0.30
C ASN A 60 7.88 -2.59 0.49
N VAL A 61 8.00 -1.33 0.89
CA VAL A 61 6.95 -0.61 1.63
C VAL A 61 6.03 0.12 0.64
N GLN A 62 4.74 0.00 0.89
CA GLN A 62 3.70 0.63 0.07
C GLN A 62 3.01 1.73 0.87
N ILE A 63 3.14 2.96 0.40
CA ILE A 63 2.58 4.14 1.05
C ILE A 63 1.45 4.65 0.17
N THR A 64 0.22 4.51 0.64
CA THR A 64 -0.94 4.90 -0.16
C THR A 64 -1.35 6.36 0.10
N LYS A 65 -2.39 6.81 -0.61
CA LYS A 65 -2.89 8.17 -0.58
C LYS A 65 -3.14 8.68 0.84
N GLY A 66 -2.70 9.90 1.15
CA GLY A 66 -3.03 10.60 2.38
C GLY A 66 -2.31 10.10 3.63
N VAL A 67 -1.38 9.15 3.51
CA VAL A 67 -0.58 8.68 4.66
C VAL A 67 0.22 9.82 5.24
N THR A 68 0.23 9.91 6.57
CA THR A 68 0.97 10.91 7.33
C THR A 68 1.91 10.23 8.33
N VAL A 69 3.19 10.62 8.36
CA VAL A 69 4.19 10.16 9.35
C VAL A 69 4.74 11.37 10.08
N LEU A 70 4.57 11.40 11.39
CA LEU A 70 4.98 12.50 12.27
C LEU A 70 6.12 12.06 13.20
N THR A 71 7.15 12.90 13.34
CA THR A 71 8.25 12.70 14.28
C THR A 71 8.21 13.64 15.49
N HIS A 72 7.26 14.57 15.53
CA HIS A 72 7.15 15.57 16.60
C HIS A 72 5.70 16.05 16.80
N GLY A 73 5.48 16.83 17.83
CA GLY A 73 4.22 17.53 18.10
C GLY A 73 4.44 19.00 18.42
N TYR A 74 3.41 19.82 18.17
CA TYR A 74 3.36 21.25 18.54
C TYR A 74 2.38 21.53 19.70
N ASP A 75 1.98 20.49 20.39
CA ASP A 75 1.08 20.50 21.56
C ASP A 75 1.63 21.32 22.74
N TRP A 76 2.95 21.53 22.81
CA TRP A 76 3.61 22.44 23.73
C TRP A 76 3.06 23.89 23.66
N SER A 77 2.42 24.28 22.57
CA SER A 77 1.82 25.61 22.44
C SER A 77 0.74 25.87 23.49
N VAL A 78 -0.01 24.84 23.87
CA VAL A 78 -1.02 24.91 24.95
C VAL A 78 -0.32 25.03 26.31
N LEU A 79 0.74 24.23 26.54
CA LEU A 79 1.52 24.31 27.80
C LEU A 79 2.16 25.68 27.98
N LYS A 80 2.68 26.24 26.89
CA LYS A 80 3.19 27.62 26.89
C LYS A 80 2.12 28.64 27.28
N GLY A 81 0.90 28.52 26.74
CA GLY A 81 -0.19 29.43 27.03
C GLY A 81 -0.66 29.38 28.49
N VAL A 82 -0.60 28.21 29.12
CA VAL A 82 -1.09 28.00 30.50
C VAL A 82 0.03 28.14 31.52
N TYR A 83 1.21 27.61 31.26
CA TYR A 83 2.32 27.48 32.24
C TYR A 83 3.55 28.30 31.87
N GLY A 84 3.60 28.88 30.67
CA GLY A 84 4.76 29.62 30.16
C GLY A 84 5.92 28.74 29.68
N GLU A 85 5.78 27.39 29.66
CA GLU A 85 6.83 26.46 29.35
C GLU A 85 6.73 25.93 27.90
N ILE A 86 7.88 25.84 27.24
CA ILE A 86 8.00 25.19 25.92
C ILE A 86 8.69 23.85 26.10
N LEU A 87 7.92 22.78 26.10
CA LEU A 87 8.42 21.41 26.26
C LEU A 87 8.42 20.70 24.92
N GLY A 88 9.62 20.46 24.37
CA GLY A 88 9.80 19.77 23.08
C GLY A 88 9.28 18.33 23.11
N SER A 89 8.77 17.88 21.98
CA SER A 89 8.21 16.54 21.82
C SER A 89 8.70 15.93 20.49
N ALA A 90 9.49 14.84 20.56
CA ALA A 90 10.03 14.18 19.38
C ALA A 90 10.14 12.67 19.60
N GLY A 91 10.13 11.89 18.52
CA GLY A 91 10.33 10.44 18.54
C GLY A 91 10.61 9.90 17.13
N ALA A 92 11.63 9.03 17.01
CA ALA A 92 11.94 8.39 15.73
C ALA A 92 10.84 7.41 15.33
N VAL A 93 10.52 7.37 14.03
CA VAL A 93 9.60 6.41 13.45
C VAL A 93 10.38 5.40 12.63
N ARG A 94 10.11 4.12 12.85
CA ARG A 94 10.69 3.02 12.08
C ARG A 94 9.58 2.18 11.48
N ILE A 95 9.67 1.94 10.17
CA ILE A 95 8.75 1.09 9.42
C ILE A 95 9.60 -0.02 8.82
N GLY A 96 9.30 -1.26 9.16
CA GLY A 96 10.02 -2.44 8.71
C GLY A 96 9.84 -2.73 7.21
N ASN A 97 10.20 -3.94 6.82
CA ASN A 97 10.13 -4.39 5.43
C ASN A 97 8.75 -4.97 5.11
N ASN A 98 8.34 -4.89 3.83
CA ASN A 98 7.08 -5.48 3.36
C ASN A 98 5.88 -4.98 4.17
N VAL A 99 5.73 -3.65 4.27
CA VAL A 99 4.66 -3.00 5.03
C VAL A 99 3.73 -2.25 4.08
N PHE A 100 2.43 -2.44 4.26
CA PHE A 100 1.39 -1.68 3.58
C PHE A 100 0.78 -0.65 4.54
N LEU A 101 0.86 0.62 4.17
CA LEU A 101 0.18 1.71 4.87
C LEU A 101 -1.07 2.12 4.10
N GLY A 102 -2.23 1.76 4.65
CA GLY A 102 -3.53 2.03 4.05
C GLY A 102 -3.86 3.53 3.97
N MET A 103 -4.76 3.88 3.06
CA MET A 103 -5.14 5.28 2.78
C MET A 103 -5.49 6.04 4.06
N ASN A 104 -4.94 7.27 4.17
CA ASN A 104 -5.14 8.16 5.31
C ASN A 104 -4.68 7.59 6.67
N ALA A 105 -3.80 6.59 6.68
CA ALA A 105 -3.18 6.15 7.92
C ALA A 105 -2.25 7.23 8.47
N ILE A 106 -2.23 7.38 9.80
CA ILE A 106 -1.37 8.33 10.51
C ILE A 106 -0.45 7.54 11.44
N VAL A 107 0.87 7.72 11.29
CA VAL A 107 1.87 7.12 12.19
C VAL A 107 2.44 8.22 13.06
N LEU A 108 2.27 8.09 14.37
CA LEU A 108 2.74 9.08 15.33
C LEU A 108 4.22 8.86 15.70
N LYS A 109 4.81 9.90 16.25
CA LYS A 109 6.19 9.92 16.72
C LYS A 109 6.49 8.77 17.70
N GLY A 110 7.70 8.21 17.59
CA GLY A 110 8.19 7.15 18.50
C GLY A 110 7.70 5.75 18.15
N VAL A 111 6.89 5.58 17.08
CA VAL A 111 6.31 4.29 16.71
C VAL A 111 7.31 3.45 15.90
N HIS A 112 7.34 2.15 16.22
CA HIS A 112 7.99 1.12 15.42
C HIS A 112 6.93 0.15 14.86
N ILE A 113 6.88 0.01 13.52
CA ILE A 113 6.09 -0.99 12.80
C ILE A 113 7.03 -2.09 12.33
N GLY A 114 6.78 -3.33 12.74
CA GLY A 114 7.59 -4.49 12.37
C GLY A 114 7.45 -4.89 10.89
N ASP A 115 8.12 -5.97 10.51
CA ASP A 115 8.06 -6.50 9.13
C ASP A 115 6.74 -7.22 8.85
N ASN A 116 6.35 -7.26 7.56
CA ASN A 116 5.17 -7.99 7.08
C ASN A 116 3.88 -7.52 7.77
N VAL A 117 3.63 -6.23 7.76
CA VAL A 117 2.47 -5.61 8.44
C VAL A 117 1.56 -4.94 7.43
N ILE A 118 0.25 -5.12 7.62
CA ILE A 118 -0.78 -4.36 6.93
C ILE A 118 -1.42 -3.40 7.92
N ILE A 119 -1.28 -2.09 7.68
CA ILE A 119 -2.01 -1.05 8.40
C ILE A 119 -3.25 -0.69 7.60
N GLY A 120 -4.42 -0.88 8.19
CA GLY A 120 -5.70 -0.58 7.56
C GLY A 120 -5.91 0.92 7.30
N ALA A 121 -6.74 1.24 6.30
CA ALA A 121 -7.07 2.63 5.96
C ALA A 121 -7.67 3.40 7.15
N GLY A 122 -7.36 4.70 7.27
CA GLY A 122 -7.85 5.57 8.33
C GLY A 122 -7.33 5.26 9.75
N SER A 123 -6.33 4.40 9.87
CA SER A 123 -5.76 4.02 11.18
C SER A 123 -4.87 5.10 11.77
N VAL A 124 -4.88 5.24 13.10
CA VAL A 124 -3.94 6.11 13.84
C VAL A 124 -3.03 5.25 14.69
N VAL A 125 -1.80 5.06 14.23
CA VAL A 125 -0.79 4.22 14.91
C VAL A 125 -0.12 5.04 15.99
N THR A 126 -0.46 4.75 17.24
CA THR A 126 -0.01 5.46 18.45
C THR A 126 1.00 4.69 19.27
N HIS A 127 1.21 3.40 18.96
CA HIS A 127 2.10 2.47 19.67
C HIS A 127 2.73 1.52 18.66
N ASP A 128 3.77 0.82 19.07
CA ASP A 128 4.44 -0.18 18.24
C ASP A 128 3.51 -1.27 17.76
N ILE A 129 3.72 -1.69 16.51
CA ILE A 129 2.99 -2.79 15.86
C ILE A 129 3.98 -3.94 15.63
N PRO A 130 3.70 -5.14 16.16
CA PRO A 130 4.58 -6.29 15.96
C PRO A 130 4.57 -6.76 14.50
N ALA A 131 5.59 -7.52 14.12
CA ALA A 131 5.68 -8.13 12.79
C ALA A 131 4.57 -9.16 12.52
N ASN A 132 4.34 -9.48 11.23
CA ASN A 132 3.46 -10.54 10.76
C ASN A 132 1.99 -10.40 11.18
N CYS A 133 1.43 -9.20 11.07
CA CYS A 133 0.05 -8.96 11.46
C CYS A 133 -0.69 -7.95 10.58
N VAL A 134 -2.00 -7.93 10.73
CA VAL A 134 -2.88 -6.86 10.27
C VAL A 134 -3.31 -6.05 11.47
N ALA A 135 -3.13 -4.74 11.39
CA ALA A 135 -3.54 -3.80 12.42
C ALA A 135 -4.39 -2.67 11.83
N ALA A 136 -5.39 -2.21 12.54
CA ALA A 136 -6.24 -1.10 12.10
C ALA A 136 -6.95 -0.41 13.26
N GLY A 137 -7.60 0.72 12.93
CA GLY A 137 -8.45 1.48 13.83
C GLY A 137 -7.80 2.74 14.40
N ASN A 138 -8.57 3.45 15.20
CA ASN A 138 -8.13 4.66 15.93
C ASN A 138 -8.54 4.53 17.42
N PRO A 139 -7.61 4.27 18.34
CA PRO A 139 -6.20 3.97 18.10
C PRO A 139 -5.99 2.61 17.39
N CYS A 140 -4.94 2.51 16.57
CA CYS A 140 -4.62 1.30 15.83
C CYS A 140 -4.27 0.14 16.77
N ARG A 141 -4.82 -1.05 16.50
CA ARG A 141 -4.56 -2.28 17.25
C ARG A 141 -4.39 -3.45 16.29
N VAL A 142 -3.61 -4.45 16.71
CA VAL A 142 -3.55 -5.73 15.99
C VAL A 142 -4.92 -6.37 15.96
N ILE A 143 -5.38 -6.72 14.76
CA ILE A 143 -6.67 -7.38 14.52
C ILE A 143 -6.50 -8.88 14.39
N MET A 144 -5.48 -9.31 13.63
CA MET A 144 -5.22 -10.73 13.39
C MET A 144 -3.78 -10.97 12.91
N PRO A 145 -3.25 -12.20 13.03
CA PRO A 145 -2.02 -12.61 12.36
C PRO A 145 -2.15 -12.54 10.82
N LEU A 146 -1.05 -12.24 10.13
CA LEU A 146 -1.00 -12.14 8.67
C LEU A 146 -1.41 -13.45 7.98
N GLU A 147 -1.04 -14.61 8.56
CA GLU A 147 -1.43 -15.91 8.03
C GLU A 147 -2.96 -16.14 8.08
N GLU A 148 -3.62 -15.67 9.13
CA GLU A 148 -5.08 -15.72 9.22
C GLU A 148 -5.73 -14.83 8.16
N TYR A 149 -5.17 -13.65 7.92
CA TYR A 149 -5.60 -12.77 6.84
C TYR A 149 -5.43 -13.42 5.46
N LEU A 150 -4.32 -14.12 5.22
CA LEU A 150 -4.11 -14.88 3.98
C LEU A 150 -5.21 -15.93 3.78
N ARG A 151 -5.55 -16.72 4.82
CA ARG A 151 -6.64 -17.71 4.76
C ARG A 151 -7.99 -17.05 4.45
N LYS A 152 -8.26 -15.91 5.09
CA LYS A 152 -9.48 -15.13 4.83
C LYS A 152 -9.54 -14.65 3.37
N ARG A 153 -8.45 -14.12 2.83
CA ARG A 153 -8.39 -13.65 1.44
C ARG A 153 -8.57 -14.78 0.43
N ARG A 154 -7.92 -15.93 0.65
CA ARG A 154 -8.11 -17.11 -0.20
C ARG A 154 -9.55 -17.58 -0.27
N LYS A 155 -10.26 -17.54 0.86
CA LYS A 155 -11.67 -17.92 0.90
C LYS A 155 -12.58 -16.91 0.19
N ALA A 156 -12.30 -15.63 0.32
CA ALA A 156 -13.18 -14.56 -0.17
C ALA A 156 -12.99 -14.24 -1.66
N GLN A 157 -11.78 -14.42 -2.21
CA GLN A 157 -11.42 -13.87 -3.53
C GLN A 157 -12.32 -14.39 -4.66
N ARG A 158 -12.78 -15.65 -4.60
CA ARG A 158 -13.66 -16.23 -5.63
C ARG A 158 -15.00 -15.52 -5.67
N GLU A 159 -15.64 -15.39 -4.50
CA GLU A 159 -16.95 -14.74 -4.39
C GLU A 159 -16.88 -13.28 -4.81
N GLU A 160 -15.84 -12.57 -4.40
CA GLU A 160 -15.58 -11.18 -4.78
C GLU A 160 -15.36 -11.02 -6.29
N ALA A 161 -14.63 -11.94 -6.92
CA ALA A 161 -14.44 -11.96 -8.38
C ALA A 161 -15.76 -12.24 -9.12
N GLN A 162 -16.59 -13.14 -8.61
CA GLN A 162 -17.91 -13.44 -9.17
C GLN A 162 -18.84 -12.22 -9.09
N GLU A 163 -18.88 -11.55 -7.95
CA GLU A 163 -19.66 -10.32 -7.77
C GLU A 163 -19.20 -9.22 -8.72
N LEU A 164 -17.87 -9.03 -8.86
CA LEU A 164 -17.30 -8.07 -9.83
C LEU A 164 -17.79 -8.36 -11.24
N VAL A 165 -17.74 -9.61 -11.71
CA VAL A 165 -18.21 -10.01 -13.04
C VAL A 165 -19.69 -9.72 -13.22
N GLN A 166 -20.53 -10.10 -12.26
CA GLN A 166 -21.98 -9.86 -12.32
C GLN A 166 -22.32 -8.37 -12.37
N LEU A 167 -21.60 -7.54 -11.58
CA LEU A 167 -21.77 -6.08 -11.59
C LEU A 167 -21.34 -5.48 -12.93
N TYR A 168 -20.23 -5.97 -13.49
CA TYR A 168 -19.72 -5.53 -14.79
C TYR A 168 -20.70 -5.86 -15.92
N ARG A 169 -21.18 -7.12 -16.00
CA ARG A 169 -22.22 -7.56 -16.96
C ARG A 169 -23.47 -6.69 -16.89
N ARG A 170 -24.00 -6.48 -15.68
CA ARG A 170 -25.19 -5.63 -15.47
C ARG A 170 -24.97 -4.18 -15.90
N ARG A 171 -23.78 -3.63 -15.72
CA ARG A 171 -23.46 -2.24 -16.04
C ARG A 171 -23.18 -2.01 -17.52
N PHE A 172 -22.47 -2.92 -18.15
CA PHE A 172 -21.92 -2.72 -19.49
C PHE A 172 -22.53 -3.64 -20.57
N GLY A 173 -23.34 -4.64 -20.22
CA GLY A 173 -23.98 -5.58 -21.14
C GLY A 173 -22.99 -6.46 -21.91
N ARG A 174 -21.78 -6.65 -21.40
CA ARG A 174 -20.71 -7.46 -22.00
C ARG A 174 -19.86 -8.13 -20.94
N GLU A 175 -19.03 -9.09 -21.37
CA GLU A 175 -18.05 -9.74 -20.47
C GLU A 175 -16.93 -8.78 -20.05
N PRO A 176 -16.44 -8.89 -18.80
CA PRO A 176 -15.21 -8.23 -18.39
C PRO A 176 -13.99 -8.88 -19.07
N ASP A 177 -12.95 -8.08 -19.26
CA ASP A 177 -11.66 -8.46 -19.80
C ASP A 177 -10.60 -8.63 -18.71
N GLU A 178 -9.36 -8.92 -19.12
CA GLU A 178 -8.22 -9.06 -18.20
C GLU A 178 -7.96 -7.80 -17.37
N GLN A 179 -8.30 -6.61 -17.90
CA GLN A 179 -8.14 -5.35 -17.19
C GLN A 179 -9.10 -5.25 -16.00
N ALA A 180 -10.33 -5.69 -16.17
CA ALA A 180 -11.34 -5.66 -15.12
C ALA A 180 -11.03 -6.65 -13.99
N LEU A 181 -10.33 -7.76 -14.31
CA LEU A 181 -9.98 -8.83 -13.37
C LEU A 181 -8.48 -8.89 -13.03
N HIS A 182 -7.77 -7.77 -13.17
CA HIS A 182 -6.30 -7.70 -13.06
C HIS A 182 -5.74 -8.14 -11.71
N GLU A 183 -6.52 -8.18 -10.63
CA GLU A 183 -6.10 -8.65 -9.31
C GLU A 183 -6.53 -10.09 -9.00
N PHE A 184 -7.35 -10.72 -9.87
CA PHE A 184 -7.95 -12.03 -9.63
C PHE A 184 -7.36 -13.16 -10.48
N PHE A 185 -6.34 -12.89 -11.30
CA PHE A 185 -5.80 -13.83 -12.28
C PHE A 185 -5.23 -15.13 -11.68
N TRP A 186 -4.87 -15.15 -10.40
CA TRP A 186 -4.48 -16.36 -9.70
C TRP A 186 -5.60 -17.41 -9.60
N LEU A 187 -6.86 -17.03 -9.81
CA LEU A 187 -7.98 -17.98 -9.88
C LEU A 187 -7.95 -18.85 -11.14
N PHE A 188 -7.32 -18.35 -12.23
CA PHE A 188 -7.40 -18.96 -13.56
C PHE A 188 -6.11 -18.89 -14.37
N SER A 189 -4.97 -18.67 -13.72
CA SER A 189 -3.65 -18.69 -14.37
C SER A 189 -2.58 -19.23 -13.43
N SER A 190 -1.66 -20.03 -14.00
CA SER A 190 -0.50 -20.62 -13.31
C SER A 190 0.81 -20.48 -14.09
N ASP A 191 0.76 -19.98 -15.33
CA ASP A 191 1.94 -19.77 -16.15
C ASP A 191 2.36 -18.30 -16.17
N PRO A 192 3.39 -17.92 -15.40
CA PRO A 192 3.85 -16.54 -15.34
C PRO A 192 4.57 -16.06 -16.62
N ASP A 193 4.95 -16.99 -17.51
CA ASP A 193 5.66 -16.65 -18.74
C ASP A 193 4.69 -16.35 -19.90
N SER A 194 3.38 -16.63 -19.73
CA SER A 194 2.31 -16.37 -20.71
C SER A 194 1.23 -15.39 -20.23
N LEU A 195 1.51 -14.62 -19.17
CA LEU A 195 0.54 -13.66 -18.65
C LEU A 195 0.26 -12.51 -19.64
N PRO A 196 -1.01 -12.07 -19.78
CA PRO A 196 -1.33 -10.81 -20.43
C PRO A 196 -0.55 -9.64 -19.80
N PRO A 197 -0.23 -8.59 -20.57
CA PRO A 197 0.57 -7.45 -20.07
C PRO A 197 0.04 -6.82 -18.79
N VAL A 198 -1.28 -6.76 -18.61
CA VAL A 198 -1.89 -6.17 -17.41
C VAL A 198 -1.65 -7.01 -16.15
N TRP A 199 -1.63 -8.35 -16.27
CA TRP A 199 -1.37 -9.25 -15.14
C TRP A 199 0.14 -9.33 -14.83
N ASP A 200 1.01 -9.32 -15.86
CA ASP A 200 2.45 -9.22 -15.65
C ASP A 200 2.84 -7.90 -14.98
N ALA A 201 2.21 -6.79 -15.37
CA ALA A 201 2.38 -5.50 -14.70
C ALA A 201 1.97 -5.55 -13.22
N GLN A 202 0.87 -6.25 -12.89
CA GLN A 202 0.44 -6.47 -11.50
C GLN A 202 1.45 -7.32 -10.72
N MET A 203 2.03 -8.35 -11.34
CA MET A 203 3.08 -9.18 -10.74
C MET A 203 4.36 -8.38 -10.44
N ARG A 204 4.67 -7.36 -11.25
CA ARG A 204 5.86 -6.48 -11.09
C ARG A 204 5.64 -5.32 -10.14
N LEU A 205 4.39 -5.04 -9.76
CA LEU A 205 4.08 -3.95 -8.86
C LEU A 205 4.69 -4.23 -7.48
N VAL A 206 5.35 -3.23 -6.90
CA VAL A 206 5.91 -3.24 -5.53
C VAL A 206 6.96 -4.32 -5.22
N GLY A 207 7.70 -4.81 -6.20
CA GLY A 207 8.80 -5.77 -5.99
C GLY A 207 8.35 -7.22 -5.79
N ASN A 208 9.26 -8.06 -5.32
CA ASN A 208 9.03 -9.50 -5.08
C ASN A 208 8.60 -10.32 -6.32
N TYR A 209 8.87 -9.83 -7.52
CA TYR A 209 8.43 -10.46 -8.78
C TYR A 209 8.90 -11.91 -8.90
N GLU A 210 10.21 -12.18 -8.73
CA GLU A 210 10.77 -13.52 -8.88
C GLU A 210 10.23 -14.51 -7.84
N PHE A 211 9.99 -14.04 -6.62
CA PHE A 211 9.34 -14.83 -5.58
C PHE A 211 7.91 -15.20 -5.97
N SER A 212 7.12 -14.23 -6.41
CA SER A 212 5.74 -14.45 -6.86
C SER A 212 5.69 -15.34 -8.10
N LYS A 213 6.62 -15.15 -9.06
CA LYS A 213 6.78 -15.98 -10.25
C LYS A 213 7.03 -17.44 -9.88
N GLY A 214 7.95 -17.71 -8.95
CA GLY A 214 8.21 -19.05 -8.43
C GLY A 214 7.01 -19.70 -7.76
N LYS A 215 6.24 -18.92 -6.99
CA LYS A 215 5.00 -19.39 -6.37
C LYS A 215 3.91 -19.70 -7.38
N MET A 216 3.78 -18.89 -8.43
CA MET A 216 2.79 -19.10 -9.49
C MET A 216 3.04 -20.36 -10.28
N LYS A 217 4.31 -20.70 -10.59
CA LYS A 217 4.68 -21.98 -11.26
C LYS A 217 4.28 -23.21 -10.45
N ALA A 218 4.20 -23.11 -9.14
CA ALA A 218 3.76 -24.18 -8.24
C ALA A 218 2.28 -24.11 -7.86
N HIS A 219 1.55 -23.13 -8.42
CA HIS A 219 0.16 -22.90 -8.12
C HIS A 219 -0.75 -23.71 -9.03
N THR A 220 -1.83 -24.26 -8.46
CA THR A 220 -2.93 -24.87 -9.24
C THR A 220 -4.12 -23.93 -9.16
N PRO A 221 -4.52 -23.29 -10.27
CA PRO A 221 -5.67 -22.38 -10.28
C PRO A 221 -6.98 -23.17 -10.12
N GLU A 222 -8.04 -22.49 -9.67
CA GLU A 222 -9.37 -23.11 -9.52
C GLU A 222 -10.06 -23.32 -10.88
N PHE A 223 -9.68 -22.57 -11.90
CA PHE A 223 -10.23 -22.61 -13.25
C PHE A 223 -9.11 -22.70 -14.28
N ASP A 224 -9.35 -23.41 -15.38
CA ASP A 224 -8.36 -23.61 -16.44
C ASP A 224 -8.04 -22.34 -17.23
N SER A 225 -8.94 -21.35 -17.20
CA SER A 225 -8.80 -20.06 -17.89
C SER A 225 -9.78 -19.02 -17.39
N LEU A 226 -9.56 -17.74 -17.73
CA LEU A 226 -10.54 -16.65 -17.53
C LEU A 226 -11.88 -16.99 -18.18
N GLU A 227 -11.88 -17.55 -19.40
CA GLU A 227 -13.12 -17.92 -20.11
C GLU A 227 -13.88 -19.02 -19.34
N ALA A 228 -13.20 -20.04 -18.81
CA ALA A 228 -13.81 -21.07 -17.98
C ALA A 228 -14.42 -20.47 -16.69
N PHE A 229 -13.72 -19.55 -16.04
CA PHE A 229 -14.24 -18.81 -14.89
C PHE A 229 -15.50 -18.01 -15.23
N LEU A 230 -15.48 -17.22 -16.31
CA LEU A 230 -16.64 -16.42 -16.74
C LEU A 230 -17.86 -17.29 -17.07
N LYS A 231 -17.68 -18.45 -17.75
CA LYS A 231 -18.74 -19.41 -18.03
C LYS A 231 -19.34 -20.05 -16.78
N SER A 232 -18.58 -20.15 -15.69
CA SER A 232 -19.06 -20.71 -14.43
C SER A 232 -20.06 -19.80 -13.69
N ILE A 233 -20.15 -18.53 -14.08
CA ILE A 233 -20.96 -17.51 -13.42
C ILE A 233 -22.27 -17.33 -14.17
N PRO A 234 -23.44 -17.59 -13.58
CA PRO A 234 -24.73 -17.36 -14.24
C PRO A 234 -24.94 -15.88 -14.56
N TYR A 235 -25.68 -15.66 -15.67
CA TYR A 235 -26.06 -14.32 -16.10
C TYR A 235 -27.09 -13.69 -15.17
#